data_f1aa99f83c5dede895a9720fa8bbd968
#
_entry.id   f1aa99f83c5dede895a9720fa8bbd968
#
_cell.length_a   1.000
_cell.length_b   1.000
_cell.length_c   1.000
_cell.angle_alpha   90.00
_cell.angle_beta   90.00
_cell.angle_gamma   90.00
#
_symmetry.space_group_name_H-M   'P 1'
#
loop_
_entity.id
_entity.type
_entity.pdbx_description
1 polymer ?
#
loop_
_entity_poly.entity_id
_entity_poly.type
_entity_poly.pdbx_seq_one_letter_code
_entity_poly.pdbx_strand_id
1 'polypeptide(L)'
;AGPAAPGPVSLWGSLSHSKDSSGFAAPPLVSQGVAVVAVGYDIAPKGHMDSMVLQVRXSLVFLVEQYPRIRGIYLCGHSAGAHLAAMVLSTDWTEFRVVPDIKGAVLVSGVYDLEPILPTYVNDALNMSREVAQRNSPIRHVTPAGPAACEVLVAVAQHDSPEFRRQSLEYSQALRAAGWSVSLLDLAGVDHFDVIEKLSEHSYVLTQVILNMILRA
;
A
#
# COMPACT_ATOMS: atom_id res chain seq x y z
N ALA A 1 18.23 -26.82 -13.47
CA ALA A 1 18.14 -25.37 -13.29
C ALA A 1 16.78 -25.04 -12.74
N GLY A 2 16.73 -24.27 -11.66
CA GLY A 2 15.49 -23.88 -11.09
C GLY A 2 14.80 -22.81 -11.94
N PRO A 3 13.54 -22.49 -11.63
CA PRO A 3 12.84 -21.45 -12.38
C PRO A 3 13.59 -20.12 -12.25
N ALA A 4 13.50 -19.32 -13.30
CA ALA A 4 14.13 -18.01 -13.28
C ALA A 4 13.54 -17.17 -12.15
N ALA A 5 14.37 -16.36 -11.52
CA ALA A 5 13.88 -15.48 -10.47
C ALA A 5 12.83 -14.54 -11.06
N PRO A 6 11.72 -14.34 -10.37
CA PRO A 6 10.77 -13.36 -10.86
C PRO A 6 11.39 -11.97 -10.87
N GLY A 7 10.91 -11.14 -11.76
CA GLY A 7 11.32 -9.74 -11.78
C GLY A 7 10.70 -8.97 -10.62
N PRO A 8 10.43 -7.69 -10.82
CA PRO A 8 9.76 -6.90 -9.78
C PRO A 8 8.45 -7.53 -9.36
N VAL A 9 8.14 -7.42 -8.07
CA VAL A 9 6.94 -8.02 -7.51
C VAL A 9 6.08 -6.92 -6.91
N SER A 10 4.79 -6.94 -7.25
CA SER A 10 3.80 -6.02 -6.67
C SER A 10 2.94 -6.75 -5.66
N LEU A 11 2.70 -6.11 -4.53
CA LEU A 11 1.75 -6.59 -3.54
C LEU A 11 0.56 -5.65 -3.50
N TRP A 12 -0.63 -6.21 -3.47
CA TRP A 12 -1.86 -5.43 -3.50
C TRP A 12 -2.80 -5.90 -2.41
N GLY A 13 -3.42 -4.95 -1.71
CA GLY A 13 -4.38 -5.29 -0.67
C GLY A 13 -5.47 -4.26 -0.52
N SER A 14 -6.63 -4.68 -0.03
CA SER A 14 -7.75 -3.81 0.24
C SER A 14 -8.55 -4.36 1.41
N LEU A 15 -9.01 -3.47 2.29
CA LEU A 15 -9.75 -3.90 3.47
C LEU A 15 -11.13 -4.47 3.13
N SER A 16 -11.81 -3.85 2.19
CA SER A 16 -13.20 -4.18 1.90
C SER A 16 -13.36 -5.37 0.97
N HIS A 17 -12.25 -5.96 0.53
CA HIS A 17 -12.31 -7.01 -0.48
C HIS A 17 -11.35 -8.13 -0.12
N SER A 18 -11.69 -9.33 -0.58
CA SER A 18 -10.80 -10.45 -0.47
C SER A 18 -9.60 -10.26 -1.42
N LYS A 19 -8.64 -11.15 -1.29
CA LYS A 19 -7.50 -11.14 -2.20
C LYS A 19 -7.94 -11.34 -3.64
N ASP A 20 -9.08 -11.98 -3.84
CA ASP A 20 -9.59 -12.22 -5.19
C ASP A 20 -10.01 -10.93 -5.89
N SER A 21 -10.54 -9.96 -5.13
CA SER A 21 -10.93 -8.69 -5.73
C SER A 21 -9.78 -7.68 -5.80
N SER A 22 -8.61 -8.03 -5.28
CA SER A 22 -7.42 -7.18 -5.38
C SER A 22 -6.70 -7.34 -6.72
N GLY A 23 -7.25 -8.14 -7.63
CA GLY A 23 -6.58 -8.47 -8.87
C GLY A 23 -6.82 -7.51 -10.02
N PHE A 24 -7.43 -6.34 -9.80
CA PHE A 24 -7.78 -5.44 -10.90
C PHE A 24 -6.57 -5.01 -11.71
N ALA A 25 -5.42 -4.81 -11.06
CA ALA A 25 -4.22 -4.36 -11.76
C ALA A 25 -3.40 -5.52 -12.32
N ALA A 26 -3.73 -6.78 -11.99
CA ALA A 26 -2.89 -7.90 -12.34
C ALA A 26 -2.74 -8.10 -13.86
N PRO A 27 -3.83 -8.06 -14.68
CA PRO A 27 -3.63 -8.30 -16.11
C PRO A 27 -2.64 -7.35 -16.77
N PRO A 28 -2.72 -6.02 -16.58
CA PRO A 28 -1.71 -5.14 -17.18
C PRO A 28 -0.29 -5.41 -16.68
N LEU A 29 -0.13 -5.68 -15.39
CA LEU A 29 1.19 -5.91 -14.81
C LEU A 29 1.78 -7.22 -15.31
N VAL A 30 0.98 -8.29 -15.31
CA VAL A 30 1.45 -9.59 -15.75
C VAL A 30 1.82 -9.54 -17.23
N SER A 31 1.05 -8.83 -18.05
CA SER A 31 1.37 -8.72 -19.47
C SER A 31 2.70 -8.03 -19.72
N GLN A 32 3.21 -7.28 -18.73
CA GLN A 32 4.51 -6.63 -18.83
C GLN A 32 5.59 -7.39 -18.09
N GLY A 33 5.32 -8.62 -17.70
CA GLY A 33 6.33 -9.46 -17.06
C GLY A 33 6.50 -9.26 -15.57
N VAL A 34 5.52 -8.65 -14.92
CA VAL A 34 5.57 -8.40 -13.47
C VAL A 34 4.76 -9.46 -12.75
N ALA A 35 5.39 -10.12 -11.78
CA ALA A 35 4.66 -11.06 -10.94
C ALA A 35 3.82 -10.30 -9.92
N VAL A 36 2.55 -10.68 -9.78
CA VAL A 36 1.63 -10.02 -8.87
C VAL A 36 1.24 -10.99 -7.78
N VAL A 37 1.38 -10.56 -6.54
CA VAL A 37 1.04 -11.36 -5.37
C VAL A 37 -0.02 -10.62 -4.58
N ALA A 38 -1.15 -11.28 -4.33
CA ALA A 38 -2.20 -10.72 -3.51
C ALA A 38 -2.06 -11.26 -2.10
N VAL A 39 -1.98 -10.36 -1.13
CA VAL A 39 -1.81 -10.74 0.26
C VAL A 39 -3.17 -10.73 0.95
N GLY A 40 -3.55 -11.86 1.52
CA GLY A 40 -4.77 -11.97 2.31
C GLY A 40 -4.50 -11.61 3.76
N TYR A 41 -5.47 -10.98 4.39
CA TYR A 41 -5.43 -10.67 5.81
C TYR A 41 -6.84 -10.71 6.37
N ASP A 42 -6.93 -10.90 7.68
CA ASP A 42 -8.23 -10.95 8.33
C ASP A 42 -8.80 -9.55 8.43
N ILE A 43 -10.00 -9.37 7.87
CA ILE A 43 -10.65 -8.06 7.89
C ILE A 43 -11.59 -7.99 9.10
N ALA A 44 -11.94 -6.76 9.49
CA ALA A 44 -12.88 -6.55 10.57
C ALA A 44 -14.23 -7.19 10.23
N PRO A 45 -14.93 -7.75 11.22
CA PRO A 45 -14.65 -7.75 12.65
C PRO A 45 -13.74 -8.88 13.13
N LYS A 46 -13.30 -9.78 12.26
CA LYS A 46 -12.48 -10.90 12.67
C LYS A 46 -11.07 -10.47 13.08
N GLY A 47 -10.50 -9.50 12.34
CA GLY A 47 -9.14 -9.06 12.59
C GLY A 47 -9.11 -7.75 13.37
N HIS A 48 -8.13 -7.63 14.26
CA HIS A 48 -7.81 -6.38 14.90
C HIS A 48 -6.71 -5.69 14.12
N MET A 49 -6.61 -4.37 14.26
CA MET A 49 -5.67 -3.61 13.45
C MET A 49 -4.23 -4.10 13.63
N ASP A 50 -3.82 -4.34 14.88
CA ASP A 50 -2.46 -4.84 15.13
C ASP A 50 -2.21 -6.17 14.42
N SER A 51 -3.20 -7.06 14.44
CA SER A 51 -3.07 -8.36 13.78
C SER A 51 -2.97 -8.21 12.26
N MET A 52 -3.77 -7.32 11.69
CA MET A 52 -3.75 -7.13 10.25
C MET A 52 -2.39 -6.61 9.79
N VAL A 53 -1.84 -5.66 10.51
CA VAL A 53 -0.52 -5.13 10.19
C VAL A 53 0.55 -6.22 10.30
N LEU A 54 0.49 -7.01 11.36
CA LEU A 54 1.47 -8.08 11.54
C LEU A 54 1.34 -9.14 10.45
N GLN A 55 0.13 -9.49 10.03
CA GLN A 55 -0.07 -10.46 8.97
C GLN A 55 0.56 -9.99 7.67
N VAL A 56 0.43 -8.71 7.35
CA VAL A 56 1.03 -8.18 6.13
C VAL A 56 2.55 -8.20 6.22
N ARG A 57 3.09 -7.82 7.36
CA ARG A 57 4.54 -7.92 7.56
C ARG A 57 5.05 -9.34 7.38
N UNK A 58 4.43 -10.13 7.85
CA UNK A 58 4.80 -11.36 7.81
C UNK A 58 4.70 -11.90 6.55
N SER A 59 3.77 -11.58 5.82
CA SER A 59 3.66 -12.01 4.43
C SER A 59 4.87 -11.59 3.61
N LEU A 60 5.34 -10.38 3.85
CA LEU A 60 6.55 -9.90 3.17
C LEU A 60 7.78 -10.73 3.54
N VAL A 61 7.91 -11.05 4.81
CA VAL A 61 9.02 -11.90 5.25
C VAL A 61 8.97 -13.24 4.53
N PHE A 62 7.79 -13.85 4.50
CA PHE A 62 7.61 -15.13 3.80
C PHE A 62 7.98 -15.01 2.32
N LEU A 63 7.53 -13.94 1.67
CA LEU A 63 7.80 -13.74 0.25
C LEU A 63 9.31 -13.64 -0.02
N VAL A 64 10.00 -12.86 0.79
CA VAL A 64 11.43 -12.68 0.61
C VAL A 64 12.17 -14.01 0.85
N GLU A 65 11.73 -14.77 1.84
CA GLU A 65 12.39 -16.05 2.13
C GLU A 65 12.13 -17.08 1.05
N GLN A 66 10.92 -17.07 0.46
CA GLN A 66 10.57 -18.03 -0.60
C GLN A 66 11.23 -17.69 -1.94
N TYR A 67 11.45 -16.42 -2.18
CA TYR A 67 12.00 -15.96 -3.47
C TYR A 67 13.20 -15.06 -3.22
N PRO A 68 14.32 -15.65 -2.78
CA PRO A 68 15.47 -14.84 -2.36
C PRO A 68 16.14 -14.05 -3.48
N ARG A 69 15.79 -14.33 -4.74
CA ARG A 69 16.35 -13.60 -5.87
C ARG A 69 15.42 -12.52 -6.44
N ILE A 70 14.38 -12.16 -5.69
CA ILE A 70 13.52 -11.02 -6.08
C ILE A 70 14.39 -9.76 -6.19
N ARG A 71 14.21 -9.02 -7.29
CA ARG A 71 15.01 -7.83 -7.52
C ARG A 71 14.43 -6.58 -6.86
N GLY A 72 13.20 -6.63 -6.44
CA GLY A 72 12.58 -5.51 -5.77
C GLY A 72 11.11 -5.76 -5.53
N ILE A 73 10.56 -5.05 -4.56
CA ILE A 73 9.16 -5.20 -4.19
C ILE A 73 8.49 -3.84 -4.34
N TYR A 74 7.32 -3.82 -4.97
CA TYR A 74 6.48 -2.64 -5.10
C TYR A 74 5.17 -2.90 -4.39
N LEU A 75 4.82 -2.03 -3.46
CA LEU A 75 3.60 -2.18 -2.68
C LEU A 75 2.49 -1.38 -3.35
N CYS A 76 1.33 -1.99 -3.51
CA CYS A 76 0.18 -1.28 -4.04
C CYS A 76 -1.00 -1.55 -3.13
N GLY A 77 -1.68 -0.51 -2.71
CA GLY A 77 -2.84 -0.67 -1.84
C GLY A 77 -3.89 0.39 -2.07
N HIS A 78 -5.13 0.02 -1.80
CA HIS A 78 -6.27 0.90 -1.95
C HIS A 78 -7.03 0.94 -0.63
N SER A 79 -7.37 2.15 -0.17
CA SER A 79 -8.19 2.34 1.02
C SER A 79 -7.45 1.75 2.23
N ALA A 80 -8.02 0.76 2.92
CA ALA A 80 -7.33 0.12 4.04
C ALA A 80 -6.08 -0.60 3.58
N GLY A 81 -6.03 -1.07 2.33
CA GLY A 81 -4.81 -1.64 1.78
C GLY A 81 -3.70 -0.62 1.66
N ALA A 82 -4.03 0.62 1.33
CA ALA A 82 -3.03 1.70 1.32
C ALA A 82 -2.53 1.97 2.73
N HIS A 83 -3.40 1.92 3.72
CA HIS A 83 -3.01 2.05 5.11
C HIS A 83 -1.99 0.97 5.50
N LEU A 84 -2.30 -0.28 5.15
CA LEU A 84 -1.41 -1.39 5.49
C LEU A 84 -0.07 -1.28 4.77
N ALA A 85 -0.09 -0.85 3.51
CA ALA A 85 1.16 -0.62 2.78
C ALA A 85 1.98 0.50 3.42
N ALA A 86 1.32 1.56 3.86
CA ALA A 86 2.02 2.64 4.55
C ALA A 86 2.61 2.18 5.88
N MET A 87 1.91 1.28 6.58
CA MET A 87 2.47 0.69 7.80
C MET A 87 3.72 -0.13 7.51
N VAL A 88 3.73 -0.83 6.36
CA VAL A 88 4.93 -1.56 5.95
C VAL A 88 6.09 -0.59 5.72
N LEU A 89 5.82 0.56 5.09
CA LEU A 89 6.87 1.55 4.85
C LEU A 89 7.47 2.09 6.15
N SER A 90 6.69 2.13 7.23
CA SER A 90 7.19 2.63 8.51
C SER A 90 7.68 1.53 9.44
N THR A 91 7.80 0.31 8.95
CA THR A 91 8.21 -0.82 9.78
C THR A 91 9.72 -0.79 10.05
N ASP A 92 10.09 -1.08 11.29
CA ASP A 92 11.49 -1.30 11.66
C ASP A 92 11.83 -2.78 11.42
N TRP A 93 12.48 -3.05 10.29
CA TRP A 93 12.74 -4.42 9.87
C TRP A 93 13.86 -5.09 10.63
N THR A 94 14.56 -4.35 11.51
CA THR A 94 15.62 -4.98 12.32
C THR A 94 15.08 -6.05 13.25
N GLU A 95 13.78 -6.02 13.53
CA GLU A 95 13.14 -7.03 14.38
C GLU A 95 12.80 -8.31 13.62
N PHE A 96 13.03 -8.34 12.31
CA PHE A 96 12.65 -9.46 11.47
C PHE A 96 13.90 -10.13 10.90
N ARG A 97 13.72 -11.37 10.42
CA ARG A 97 14.84 -12.14 9.89
C ARG A 97 15.40 -11.60 8.58
N VAL A 98 14.58 -10.87 7.84
CA VAL A 98 14.97 -10.34 6.53
C VAL A 98 14.56 -8.88 6.45
N VAL A 99 15.19 -8.16 5.54
CA VAL A 99 14.80 -6.78 5.22
C VAL A 99 14.31 -6.75 3.79
N PRO A 100 13.01 -6.54 3.57
CA PRO A 100 12.50 -6.48 2.20
C PRO A 100 13.10 -5.30 1.44
N ASP A 101 13.41 -5.53 0.17
CA ASP A 101 13.93 -4.47 -0.69
C ASP A 101 12.75 -3.77 -1.36
N ILE A 102 12.19 -2.79 -0.68
CA ILE A 102 11.00 -2.09 -1.17
C ILE A 102 11.44 -0.90 -2.02
N LYS A 103 11.15 -1.00 -3.31
CA LYS A 103 11.56 -0.01 -4.30
C LYS A 103 10.53 1.08 -4.51
N GLY A 104 9.28 0.80 -4.21
CA GLY A 104 8.24 1.79 -4.40
C GLY A 104 6.93 1.37 -3.78
N ALA A 105 6.05 2.35 -3.67
CA ALA A 105 4.71 2.11 -3.13
C ALA A 105 3.71 3.00 -3.84
N VAL A 106 2.54 2.45 -4.12
CA VAL A 106 1.42 3.18 -4.68
C VAL A 106 0.27 3.08 -3.69
N LEU A 107 -0.08 4.21 -3.10
CA LEU A 107 -1.04 4.29 -2.00
C LEU A 107 -2.26 5.05 -2.50
N VAL A 108 -3.37 4.34 -2.72
CA VAL A 108 -4.54 4.90 -3.40
C VAL A 108 -5.67 5.08 -2.40
N SER A 109 -6.11 6.32 -2.22
CA SER A 109 -7.27 6.66 -1.40
C SER A 109 -7.18 6.03 -0.01
N GLY A 110 -6.05 6.22 0.64
CA GLY A 110 -5.79 5.59 1.92
C GLY A 110 -6.12 6.46 3.11
N VAL A 111 -5.98 5.85 4.27
CA VAL A 111 -6.12 6.51 5.56
C VAL A 111 -4.79 6.36 6.28
N TYR A 112 -4.24 7.48 6.75
CA TYR A 112 -2.90 7.48 7.33
C TYR A 112 -2.88 8.00 8.77
N ASP A 113 -4.03 8.47 9.23
CA ASP A 113 -4.26 8.89 10.62
C ASP A 113 -5.57 8.26 11.04
N LEU A 114 -5.51 7.33 12.00
CA LEU A 114 -6.71 6.60 12.40
C LEU A 114 -7.50 7.29 13.49
N GLU A 115 -6.93 8.30 14.16
CA GLU A 115 -7.68 8.96 15.23
C GLU A 115 -9.01 9.55 14.78
N PRO A 116 -9.08 10.23 13.62
CA PRO A 116 -10.37 10.78 13.19
C PRO A 116 -11.47 9.76 12.97
N ILE A 117 -11.13 8.49 12.75
CA ILE A 117 -12.18 7.48 12.55
C ILE A 117 -12.65 6.82 13.84
N LEU A 118 -12.00 7.11 14.96
CA LEU A 118 -12.39 6.49 16.23
C LEU A 118 -13.87 6.72 16.59
N PRO A 119 -14.42 7.94 16.40
CA PRO A 119 -15.84 8.16 16.74
C PRO A 119 -16.80 7.80 15.63
N THR A 120 -16.33 7.20 14.53
CA THR A 120 -17.20 6.90 13.40
C THR A 120 -17.63 5.43 13.44
N TYR A 121 -18.62 5.10 12.60
CA TYR A 121 -19.11 3.72 12.51
C TYR A 121 -18.04 2.76 12.02
N VAL A 122 -17.04 3.25 11.34
CA VAL A 122 -15.94 2.38 10.87
C VAL A 122 -15.27 1.70 12.06
N ASN A 123 -15.13 2.41 13.17
CA ASN A 123 -14.49 1.83 14.34
C ASN A 123 -15.40 0.85 15.11
N ASP A 124 -16.69 0.79 14.78
CA ASP A 124 -17.56 -0.17 15.44
C ASP A 124 -17.05 -1.60 15.25
N ALA A 125 -16.58 -1.93 14.07
CA ALA A 125 -16.05 -3.26 13.80
C ALA A 125 -14.62 -3.45 14.29
N LEU A 126 -13.81 -2.40 14.21
CA LEU A 126 -12.40 -2.48 14.62
C LEU A 126 -12.20 -2.35 16.11
N ASN A 127 -13.09 -1.64 16.78
CA ASN A 127 -13.07 -1.46 18.23
C ASN A 127 -11.69 -0.99 18.72
N MET A 128 -11.13 0.00 18.04
CA MET A 128 -9.80 0.51 18.39
C MET A 128 -9.89 1.46 19.56
N SER A 129 -8.93 1.36 20.47
CA SER A 129 -8.66 2.41 21.45
C SER A 129 -7.84 3.50 20.79
N ARG A 130 -7.69 4.62 21.50
CA ARG A 130 -6.82 5.68 21.01
C ARG A 130 -5.39 5.19 20.83
N GLU A 131 -4.90 4.38 21.77
CA GLU A 131 -3.54 3.85 21.70
C GLU A 131 -3.34 2.97 20.48
N VAL A 132 -4.32 2.10 20.20
CA VAL A 132 -4.22 1.24 19.01
C VAL A 132 -4.25 2.11 17.75
N ALA A 133 -5.11 3.12 17.71
CA ALA A 133 -5.19 4.00 16.55
C ALA A 133 -3.88 4.74 16.34
N GLN A 134 -3.28 5.25 17.41
CA GLN A 134 -2.04 6.02 17.27
C GLN A 134 -0.88 5.16 16.80
N ARG A 135 -0.73 3.95 17.36
CA ARG A 135 0.41 3.13 16.93
C ARG A 135 0.22 2.56 15.54
N ASN A 136 -1.01 2.59 15.01
CA ASN A 136 -1.29 2.13 13.65
C ASN A 136 -1.62 3.27 12.68
N SER A 137 -1.18 4.47 13.01
CA SER A 137 -1.35 5.62 12.11
C SER A 137 -0.01 5.94 11.44
N PRO A 138 0.14 5.60 10.15
CA PRO A 138 1.44 5.79 9.48
C PRO A 138 2.01 7.20 9.58
N ILE A 139 1.15 8.21 9.61
CA ILE A 139 1.65 9.59 9.66
C ILE A 139 2.41 9.88 10.96
N ARG A 140 2.16 9.10 12.01
CA ARG A 140 2.85 9.28 13.28
C ARG A 140 4.20 8.55 13.35
N HIS A 141 4.52 7.77 12.34
CA HIS A 141 5.71 6.91 12.36
C HIS A 141 6.61 7.12 11.15
N VAL A 142 6.48 8.27 10.49
CA VAL A 142 7.33 8.59 9.36
C VAL A 142 8.77 8.75 9.85
N THR A 143 9.67 8.00 9.23
CA THR A 143 11.10 8.08 9.56
C THR A 143 11.83 8.78 8.44
N PRO A 144 13.02 9.32 8.71
CA PRO A 144 13.81 9.92 7.62
C PRO A 144 14.04 8.90 6.50
N ALA A 145 14.05 9.37 5.26
CA ALA A 145 14.30 8.51 4.13
C ALA A 145 15.70 7.91 4.22
N GLY A 146 15.77 6.61 3.93
CA GLY A 146 17.06 5.94 3.93
C GLY A 146 17.85 6.22 2.66
N PRO A 147 19.05 5.69 2.57
CA PRO A 147 19.87 5.91 1.36
C PRO A 147 19.34 5.18 0.14
N ALA A 148 18.64 4.08 0.33
CA ALA A 148 18.07 3.35 -0.79
C ALA A 148 16.87 4.10 -1.34
N ALA A 149 16.79 4.24 -2.65
CA ALA A 149 15.68 4.95 -3.27
C ALA A 149 14.40 4.14 -3.14
N CYS A 150 13.36 4.78 -2.59
CA CYS A 150 12.02 4.21 -2.56
C CYS A 150 11.07 5.31 -3.04
N GLU A 151 10.40 5.06 -4.14
CA GLU A 151 9.52 6.05 -4.75
C GLU A 151 8.10 5.80 -4.27
N VAL A 152 7.45 6.84 -3.74
CA VAL A 152 6.09 6.71 -3.22
C VAL A 152 5.14 7.56 -4.04
N LEU A 153 4.08 6.95 -4.54
CA LEU A 153 3.00 7.66 -5.20
C LEU A 153 1.78 7.61 -4.28
N VAL A 154 1.34 8.78 -3.84
CA VAL A 154 0.11 8.90 -3.07
C VAL A 154 -0.96 9.39 -4.03
N ALA A 155 -1.99 8.59 -4.22
CA ALA A 155 -3.05 8.90 -5.18
C ALA A 155 -4.38 9.03 -4.46
N VAL A 156 -5.23 9.91 -4.96
CA VAL A 156 -6.55 10.10 -4.39
C VAL A 156 -7.53 10.42 -5.53
N ALA A 157 -8.76 9.94 -5.40
CA ALA A 157 -9.78 10.18 -6.41
C ALA A 157 -10.35 11.60 -6.24
N GLN A 158 -10.66 12.25 -7.35
CA GLN A 158 -11.26 13.57 -7.31
C GLN A 158 -12.53 13.57 -6.44
N HIS A 159 -13.31 12.50 -6.54
CA HIS A 159 -14.59 12.41 -5.84
C HIS A 159 -14.52 11.58 -4.56
N ASP A 160 -13.33 11.38 -4.03
CA ASP A 160 -13.19 10.86 -2.67
C ASP A 160 -13.73 11.86 -1.67
N SER A 161 -14.08 11.39 -0.47
CA SER A 161 -14.56 12.30 0.57
C SER A 161 -13.47 13.29 0.95
N PRO A 162 -13.86 14.44 1.53
CA PRO A 162 -12.85 15.42 1.95
C PRO A 162 -11.82 14.84 2.92
N GLU A 163 -12.21 13.91 3.78
CA GLU A 163 -11.26 13.34 4.73
C GLU A 163 -10.18 12.50 4.05
N PHE A 164 -10.55 11.68 3.06
CA PHE A 164 -9.54 10.93 2.30
C PHE A 164 -8.59 11.88 1.57
N ARG A 165 -9.15 12.96 1.01
CA ARG A 165 -8.33 13.92 0.28
C ARG A 165 -7.39 14.67 1.23
N ARG A 166 -7.90 15.06 2.40
CA ARG A 166 -7.08 15.74 3.41
C ARG A 166 -5.93 14.84 3.87
N GLN A 167 -6.24 13.58 4.18
CA GLN A 167 -5.21 12.67 4.70
C GLN A 167 -4.15 12.35 3.66
N SER A 168 -4.56 12.20 2.40
CA SER A 168 -3.59 11.95 1.33
C SER A 168 -2.61 13.11 1.20
N LEU A 169 -3.13 14.34 1.24
CA LEU A 169 -2.27 15.51 1.16
C LEU A 169 -1.32 15.59 2.36
N GLU A 170 -1.86 15.42 3.56
CA GLU A 170 -1.03 15.57 4.76
C GLU A 170 0.05 14.49 4.85
N TYR A 171 -0.29 13.26 4.48
CA TYR A 171 0.71 12.19 4.52
C TYR A 171 1.80 12.42 3.48
N SER A 172 1.43 12.84 2.27
CA SER A 172 2.43 13.11 1.25
C SER A 172 3.36 14.24 1.69
N GLN A 173 2.83 15.26 2.36
CA GLN A 173 3.65 16.34 2.88
C GLN A 173 4.59 15.86 3.98
N ALA A 174 4.11 14.99 4.86
CA ALA A 174 4.95 14.45 5.95
C ALA A 174 6.10 13.61 5.38
N LEU A 175 5.81 12.79 4.38
CA LEU A 175 6.87 11.99 3.76
C LEU A 175 7.89 12.88 3.07
N ARG A 176 7.42 13.90 2.35
CA ARG A 176 8.33 14.80 1.64
C ARG A 176 9.22 15.55 2.63
N ALA A 177 8.64 16.00 3.75
CA ALA A 177 9.41 16.70 4.77
C ALA A 177 10.49 15.82 5.39
N ALA A 178 10.27 14.50 5.39
CA ALA A 178 11.26 13.55 5.91
C ALA A 178 12.26 13.09 4.85
N GLY A 179 12.20 13.65 3.66
CA GLY A 179 13.18 13.37 2.61
C GLY A 179 12.79 12.28 1.62
N TRP A 180 11.57 11.76 1.71
CA TRP A 180 11.13 10.71 0.78
C TRP A 180 10.85 11.31 -0.60
N SER A 181 11.06 10.48 -1.64
CA SER A 181 10.66 10.84 -3.00
C SER A 181 9.18 10.53 -3.16
N VAL A 182 8.34 11.56 -3.17
CA VAL A 182 6.89 11.42 -3.12
C VAL A 182 6.23 12.26 -4.19
N SER A 183 5.24 11.66 -4.86
CA SER A 183 4.34 12.37 -5.75
C SER A 183 2.92 12.24 -5.24
N LEU A 184 2.13 13.29 -5.40
CA LEU A 184 0.69 13.26 -5.08
C LEU A 184 -0.08 13.36 -6.39
N LEU A 185 -0.96 12.41 -6.65
CA LEU A 185 -1.72 12.36 -7.89
C LEU A 185 -3.22 12.45 -7.56
N ASP A 186 -3.85 13.49 -8.09
CA ASP A 186 -5.30 13.69 -7.96
C ASP A 186 -5.93 13.19 -9.25
N LEU A 187 -6.69 12.10 -9.14
CA LEU A 187 -7.22 11.40 -10.31
C LEU A 187 -8.60 11.96 -10.66
N ALA A 188 -8.68 12.65 -11.80
CA ALA A 188 -9.90 13.32 -12.24
C ALA A 188 -10.97 12.32 -12.63
N GLY A 189 -12.20 12.64 -12.33
CA GLY A 189 -13.37 11.93 -12.85
C GLY A 189 -13.68 10.60 -12.20
N VAL A 190 -13.00 10.23 -11.12
CA VAL A 190 -13.24 8.95 -10.46
C VAL A 190 -13.57 9.15 -8.99
N ASP A 191 -14.28 8.17 -8.43
CA ASP A 191 -14.56 8.16 -7.00
C ASP A 191 -13.73 7.08 -6.32
N HIS A 192 -14.03 6.86 -5.03
CA HIS A 192 -13.26 5.94 -4.19
C HIS A 192 -13.18 4.52 -4.76
N PHE A 193 -14.21 4.09 -5.48
CA PHE A 193 -14.27 2.72 -6.02
C PHE A 193 -13.83 2.67 -7.47
N ASP A 194 -14.25 3.63 -8.28
CA ASP A 194 -13.84 3.68 -9.69
C ASP A 194 -12.34 3.70 -9.85
N VAL A 195 -11.67 4.35 -8.90
CA VAL A 195 -10.24 4.63 -9.01
C VAL A 195 -9.42 3.34 -9.16
N ILE A 196 -9.88 2.23 -8.57
CA ILE A 196 -9.16 0.97 -8.72
C ILE A 196 -9.80 0.07 -9.77
N GLU A 197 -11.10 0.20 -10.03
CA GLU A 197 -11.74 -0.66 -11.02
C GLU A 197 -11.15 -0.47 -12.40
N LYS A 198 -10.72 0.75 -12.72
CA LYS A 198 -10.15 1.05 -14.03
C LYS A 198 -8.72 0.57 -14.19
N LEU A 199 -8.11 0.04 -13.13
CA LEU A 199 -6.72 -0.42 -13.21
C LEU A 199 -6.54 -1.59 -14.18
N SER A 200 -7.60 -2.30 -14.53
CA SER A 200 -7.51 -3.35 -15.53
C SER A 200 -7.30 -2.80 -16.95
N GLU A 201 -7.50 -1.50 -17.15
CA GLU A 201 -7.35 -0.87 -18.45
C GLU A 201 -5.94 -0.33 -18.61
N HIS A 202 -5.25 -0.73 -19.67
CA HIS A 202 -3.91 -0.25 -19.95
C HIS A 202 -3.84 1.26 -20.15
N SER A 203 -4.90 1.84 -20.71
CA SER A 203 -4.91 3.27 -21.03
C SER A 203 -5.17 4.18 -19.83
N TYR A 204 -5.59 3.59 -18.70
CA TYR A 204 -5.90 4.38 -17.52
C TYR A 204 -4.62 5.01 -16.96
N VAL A 205 -4.70 6.29 -16.57
CA VAL A 205 -3.50 7.03 -16.19
C VAL A 205 -2.79 6.40 -15.00
N LEU A 206 -3.54 5.93 -13.99
CA LEU A 206 -2.91 5.31 -12.83
C LEU A 206 -2.20 4.01 -13.22
N THR A 207 -2.80 3.21 -14.10
CA THR A 207 -2.16 2.01 -14.61
C THR A 207 -0.83 2.34 -15.26
N GLN A 208 -0.82 3.36 -16.11
CA GLN A 208 0.40 3.76 -16.80
C GLN A 208 1.47 4.25 -15.81
N VAL A 209 1.06 4.99 -14.80
CA VAL A 209 2.02 5.49 -13.80
C VAL A 209 2.64 4.33 -13.03
N ILE A 210 1.82 3.34 -12.64
CA ILE A 210 2.31 2.16 -11.92
C ILE A 210 3.29 1.37 -12.80
N LEU A 211 2.92 1.12 -14.05
CA LEU A 211 3.79 0.40 -14.96
C LEU A 211 5.13 1.13 -15.15
N ASN A 212 5.07 2.45 -15.32
CA ASN A 212 6.29 3.22 -15.47
C ASN A 212 7.18 3.12 -14.23
N MET A 213 6.57 3.19 -13.05
CA MET A 213 7.34 3.09 -11.81
C MET A 213 8.07 1.75 -11.74
N ILE A 214 7.38 0.66 -12.03
CA ILE A 214 7.94 -0.69 -11.89
C ILE A 214 8.94 -1.00 -12.98
N LEU A 215 8.61 -0.68 -14.22
CA LEU A 215 9.43 -1.07 -15.36
C LEU A 215 10.67 -0.20 -15.56
N ARG A 216 10.64 1.02 -15.01
CA ARG A 216 11.77 1.94 -15.08
C ARG A 216 12.91 1.52 -14.16
N ALA A 217 12.58 0.80 -13.12
CA ALA A 217 13.54 0.46 -12.07
C ALA A 217 14.58 -0.57 -12.50
#